data_db6feb799383d8f4e61ea4e4159ec0f2
#
_entry.id   db6feb799383d8f4e61ea4e4159ec0f2
#
_cell.length_a   1.000
_cell.length_b   1.000
_cell.length_c   1.000
_cell.angle_alpha   90.00
_cell.angle_beta   90.00
_cell.angle_gamma   90.00
#
_symmetry.space_group_name_H-M   'P 1'
#
loop_
_entity.id
_entity.type
_entity.pdbx_description
1 polymer ?
#
loop_
_entity_poly.entity_id
_entity_poly.type
_entity_poly.pdbx_seq_one_letter_code
_entity_poly.pdbx_strand_id
1 'polypeptide(L)'
;TEEEKLIRGFMFLSQEPILYVLNVGEEDAPRLAELEKEYAAKILPGRKQVGVTAVCGKVEAELTEMEPEDAKDFMETYGLADSGLERMVSASYRLLGRMSFLTAGEPEVRAWTIPVNCKAVHAAGEIHSDLEKKFIRAEVANWKDLVERGGWSGLRGTALMRLEGKEYIVQDGDVLMIRHG
;
A
#
# COMPACT_ATOMS: atom_id res chain seq x y z
N THR A 1 -7.57 21.72 -8.96
CA THR A 1 -8.18 22.72 -9.87
C THR A 1 -7.13 23.14 -10.92
N GLU A 2 -7.55 23.75 -12.04
CA GLU A 2 -6.62 24.31 -13.03
C GLU A 2 -5.78 25.44 -12.42
N GLU A 3 -6.35 26.22 -11.51
CA GLU A 3 -5.63 27.27 -10.78
C GLU A 3 -4.53 26.71 -9.88
N GLU A 4 -4.77 25.56 -9.21
CA GLU A 4 -3.74 24.88 -8.42
C GLU A 4 -2.56 24.43 -9.28
N LYS A 5 -2.79 24.04 -10.54
CA LYS A 5 -1.71 23.69 -11.47
C LYS A 5 -0.81 24.88 -11.81
N LEU A 6 -1.40 26.08 -11.96
CA LEU A 6 -0.65 27.31 -12.29
C LEU A 6 0.32 27.71 -11.18
N ILE A 7 -0.03 27.47 -9.92
CA ILE A 7 0.81 27.83 -8.76
C ILE A 7 1.65 26.67 -8.23
N ARG A 8 1.55 25.48 -8.84
CA ARG A 8 2.28 24.29 -8.41
C ARG A 8 3.81 24.49 -8.39
N GLY A 9 4.33 25.31 -9.31
CA GLY A 9 5.76 25.63 -9.37
C GLY A 9 6.30 26.37 -8.16
N PHE A 10 5.44 26.99 -7.35
CA PHE A 10 5.84 27.64 -6.09
C PHE A 10 6.03 26.67 -4.94
N MET A 11 5.56 25.42 -5.06
CA MET A 11 5.68 24.36 -4.05
C MET A 11 5.24 24.81 -2.64
N PHE A 12 4.05 25.43 -2.56
CA PHE A 12 3.51 25.86 -1.27
C PHE A 12 3.21 24.67 -0.38
N LEU A 13 3.65 24.69 0.88
CA LEU A 13 3.38 23.66 1.87
C LEU A 13 1.87 23.43 2.09
N SER A 14 1.04 24.46 1.88
CA SER A 14 -0.43 24.36 1.96
C SER A 14 -1.05 23.52 0.82
N GLN A 15 -0.30 23.21 -0.22
CA GLN A 15 -0.72 22.34 -1.33
C GLN A 15 -0.25 20.89 -1.18
N GLU A 16 0.66 20.64 -0.23
CA GLU A 16 1.17 19.29 0.01
C GLU A 16 0.16 18.46 0.82
N PRO A 17 0.11 17.14 0.56
CA PRO A 17 -0.68 16.22 1.39
C PRO A 17 -0.18 16.22 2.84
N ILE A 18 -1.11 16.26 3.80
CA ILE A 18 -0.77 16.27 5.23
C ILE A 18 -1.38 15.04 5.90
N LEU A 19 -0.53 14.21 6.53
CA LEU A 19 -0.95 13.13 7.39
C LEU A 19 -0.81 13.56 8.85
N TYR A 20 -1.94 13.66 9.56
CA TYR A 20 -1.95 13.83 11.00
C TYR A 20 -1.77 12.48 11.68
N VAL A 21 -0.72 12.35 12.49
CA VAL A 21 -0.45 11.16 13.29
C VAL A 21 -0.78 11.48 14.74
N LEU A 22 -1.80 10.83 15.27
CA LEU A 22 -2.18 10.94 16.68
C LEU A 22 -1.30 9.99 17.49
N ASN A 23 -0.44 10.54 18.34
CA ASN A 23 0.31 9.74 19.30
C ASN A 23 -0.49 9.66 20.60
N VAL A 24 -0.95 8.45 20.95
CA VAL A 24 -1.80 8.20 22.13
C VAL A 24 -1.06 7.43 23.22
N GLY A 25 -1.62 7.43 24.42
CA GLY A 25 -1.14 6.63 25.53
C GLY A 25 -1.47 5.14 25.40
N GLU A 26 -0.86 4.29 26.21
CA GLU A 26 -1.08 2.84 26.20
C GLU A 26 -2.54 2.46 26.50
N GLU A 27 -3.20 3.24 27.38
CA GLU A 27 -4.60 3.05 27.74
C GLU A 27 -5.56 3.21 26.57
N ASP A 28 -5.16 3.98 25.56
CA ASP A 28 -5.93 4.23 24.34
C ASP A 28 -5.50 3.34 23.15
N ALA A 29 -4.44 2.55 23.29
CA ALA A 29 -3.94 1.67 22.22
C ALA A 29 -5.03 0.73 21.66
N PRO A 30 -5.91 0.11 22.46
CA PRO A 30 -7.01 -0.72 21.94
C PRO A 30 -8.06 0.08 21.14
N ARG A 31 -8.06 1.41 21.24
CA ARG A 31 -9.07 2.31 20.63
C ARG A 31 -8.54 3.10 19.44
N LEU A 32 -7.36 2.78 18.92
CA LEU A 32 -6.73 3.53 17.82
C LEU A 32 -7.69 3.76 16.64
N ALA A 33 -8.42 2.74 16.20
CA ALA A 33 -9.35 2.84 15.07
C ALA A 33 -10.55 3.75 15.37
N GLU A 34 -11.02 3.79 16.62
CA GLU A 34 -12.08 4.69 17.07
C GLU A 34 -11.59 6.13 17.08
N LEU A 35 -10.43 6.38 17.65
CA LEU A 35 -9.79 7.69 17.73
C LEU A 35 -9.48 8.26 16.34
N GLU A 36 -8.99 7.42 15.41
CA GLU A 36 -8.81 7.85 14.02
C GLU A 36 -10.10 8.38 13.41
N LYS A 37 -11.23 7.67 13.57
CA LYS A 37 -12.53 8.09 13.06
C LYS A 37 -13.00 9.38 13.72
N GLU A 38 -12.86 9.49 15.03
CA GLU A 38 -13.27 10.67 15.79
C GLU A 38 -12.49 11.92 15.33
N TYR A 39 -11.16 11.81 15.25
CA TYR A 39 -10.32 12.93 14.84
C TYR A 39 -10.42 13.21 13.34
N ALA A 40 -10.60 12.19 12.50
CA ALA A 40 -10.90 12.39 11.09
C ALA A 40 -12.17 13.23 10.90
N ALA A 41 -13.23 12.95 11.66
CA ALA A 41 -14.47 13.72 11.62
C ALA A 41 -14.27 15.19 12.02
N LYS A 42 -13.30 15.49 12.88
CA LYS A 42 -12.96 16.86 13.31
C LYS A 42 -12.01 17.58 12.36
N ILE A 43 -11.05 16.87 11.79
CA ILE A 43 -9.93 17.46 11.02
C ILE A 43 -10.24 17.55 9.52
N LEU A 44 -10.88 16.54 8.94
CA LEU A 44 -11.06 16.43 7.48
C LEU A 44 -12.12 17.37 6.87
N PRO A 45 -13.19 17.81 7.57
CA PRO A 45 -14.23 18.63 6.95
C PRO A 45 -13.65 19.86 6.26
N GLY A 46 -13.95 20.01 4.95
CA GLY A 46 -13.48 21.12 4.11
C GLY A 46 -12.02 21.09 3.72
N ARG A 47 -11.25 20.06 4.11
CA ARG A 47 -9.84 19.89 3.74
C ARG A 47 -9.69 18.80 2.68
N LYS A 48 -8.86 19.10 1.67
CA LYS A 48 -8.44 18.14 0.65
C LYS A 48 -7.03 17.68 0.95
N GLN A 49 -6.69 16.47 0.51
CA GLN A 49 -5.33 15.91 0.65
C GLN A 49 -4.85 15.87 2.12
N VAL A 50 -5.76 15.50 3.01
CA VAL A 50 -5.46 15.35 4.44
C VAL A 50 -5.85 13.94 4.88
N GLY A 51 -4.98 13.28 5.62
CA GLY A 51 -5.21 11.98 6.24
C GLY A 51 -5.06 12.06 7.77
N VAL A 52 -5.60 11.08 8.46
CA VAL A 52 -5.44 10.89 9.91
C VAL A 52 -5.10 9.43 10.16
N THR A 53 -4.14 9.18 11.03
CA THR A 53 -3.85 7.86 11.59
C THR A 53 -3.50 8.00 13.06
N ALA A 54 -3.62 6.92 13.83
CA ALA A 54 -3.26 6.90 15.25
C ALA A 54 -2.24 5.81 15.54
N VAL A 55 -1.31 6.09 16.43
CA VAL A 55 -0.26 5.18 16.88
C VAL A 55 -0.06 5.33 18.39
N CYS A 56 0.42 4.29 19.05
CA CYS A 56 0.93 4.39 20.41
C CYS A 56 2.45 4.25 20.38
N GLY A 57 3.14 5.40 20.41
CA GLY A 57 4.61 5.44 20.26
C GLY A 57 5.37 4.65 21.32
N LYS A 58 4.80 4.47 22.53
CA LYS A 58 5.41 3.66 23.56
C LYS A 58 5.34 2.17 23.23
N VAL A 59 4.17 1.68 22.79
CA VAL A 59 4.00 0.30 22.32
C VAL A 59 4.92 0.02 21.13
N GLU A 60 5.01 0.96 20.17
CA GLU A 60 5.91 0.83 19.02
C GLU A 60 7.39 0.73 19.44
N ALA A 61 7.82 1.52 20.42
CA ALA A 61 9.18 1.45 20.92
C ALA A 61 9.50 0.09 21.55
N GLU A 62 8.56 -0.47 22.30
CA GLU A 62 8.71 -1.80 22.91
C GLU A 62 8.74 -2.91 21.83
N LEU A 63 7.89 -2.81 20.80
CA LEU A 63 7.88 -3.76 19.68
C LEU A 63 9.21 -3.83 18.92
N THR A 64 9.95 -2.71 18.82
CA THR A 64 11.25 -2.70 18.11
C THR A 64 12.35 -3.47 18.86
N GLU A 65 12.18 -3.73 20.15
CA GLU A 65 13.13 -4.46 20.99
C GLU A 65 12.80 -5.96 21.11
N MET A 66 11.67 -6.40 20.55
CA MET A 66 11.18 -7.77 20.65
C MET A 66 11.54 -8.61 19.44
N GLU A 67 11.68 -9.91 19.65
CA GLU A 67 11.73 -10.88 18.56
C GLU A 67 10.36 -10.97 17.86
N PRO A 68 10.30 -11.29 16.55
CA PRO A 68 9.06 -11.25 15.77
C PRO A 68 7.90 -12.09 16.33
N GLU A 69 8.19 -13.21 16.99
CA GLU A 69 7.16 -14.08 17.62
C GLU A 69 6.56 -13.40 18.85
N ASP A 70 7.41 -12.86 19.74
CA ASP A 70 6.99 -12.15 20.95
C ASP A 70 6.23 -10.87 20.61
N ALA A 71 6.67 -10.13 19.56
CA ALA A 71 6.03 -8.93 19.08
C ALA A 71 4.58 -9.17 18.65
N LYS A 72 4.29 -10.33 18.03
CA LYS A 72 2.93 -10.71 17.63
C LYS A 72 2.02 -10.91 18.85
N ASP A 73 2.45 -11.67 19.83
CA ASP A 73 1.70 -11.93 21.05
C ASP A 73 1.48 -10.63 21.85
N PHE A 74 2.48 -9.75 21.84
CA PHE A 74 2.39 -8.44 22.46
C PHE A 74 1.34 -7.56 21.79
N MET A 75 1.33 -7.48 20.45
CA MET A 75 0.30 -6.75 19.70
C MET A 75 -1.11 -7.30 19.97
N GLU A 76 -1.27 -8.61 20.02
CA GLU A 76 -2.56 -9.25 20.35
C GLU A 76 -3.06 -8.85 21.74
N THR A 77 -2.16 -8.68 22.72
CA THR A 77 -2.49 -8.23 24.08
C THR A 77 -3.10 -6.83 24.08
N TYR A 78 -2.65 -5.94 23.18
CA TYR A 78 -3.20 -4.60 23.00
C TYR A 78 -4.33 -4.54 21.98
N GLY A 79 -4.74 -5.67 21.39
CA GLY A 79 -5.78 -5.71 20.35
C GLY A 79 -5.38 -5.02 19.05
N LEU A 80 -4.09 -4.97 18.76
CA LEU A 80 -3.54 -4.34 17.57
C LEU A 80 -3.40 -5.37 16.45
N ALA A 81 -4.00 -5.09 15.29
CA ALA A 81 -3.87 -5.92 14.09
C ALA A 81 -2.57 -5.61 13.31
N ASP A 82 -2.14 -4.34 13.32
CA ASP A 82 -0.98 -3.83 12.60
C ASP A 82 -0.14 -2.97 13.53
N SER A 83 1.17 -2.92 13.30
CA SER A 83 2.06 -1.99 13.99
C SER A 83 1.76 -0.53 13.59
N GLY A 84 2.16 0.43 14.40
CA GLY A 84 2.01 1.84 14.09
C GLY A 84 2.77 2.25 12.84
N LEU A 85 3.93 1.62 12.58
CA LEU A 85 4.70 1.82 11.36
C LEU A 85 3.88 1.38 10.13
N GLU A 86 3.30 0.17 10.14
CA GLU A 86 2.45 -0.34 9.06
C GLU A 86 1.23 0.54 8.83
N ARG A 87 0.59 1.00 9.90
CA ARG A 87 -0.55 1.94 9.85
C ARG A 87 -0.15 3.26 9.19
N MET A 88 0.98 3.85 9.59
CA MET A 88 1.51 5.11 9.01
C MET A 88 1.86 4.95 7.53
N VAL A 89 2.53 3.87 7.14
CA VAL A 89 2.87 3.58 5.75
C VAL A 89 1.59 3.44 4.91
N SER A 90 0.65 2.61 5.36
CA SER A 90 -0.63 2.39 4.67
C SER A 90 -1.45 3.68 4.53
N ALA A 91 -1.49 4.51 5.59
CA ALA A 91 -2.17 5.81 5.55
C ALA A 91 -1.51 6.78 4.58
N SER A 92 -0.17 6.79 4.51
CA SER A 92 0.60 7.61 3.58
C SER A 92 0.35 7.20 2.13
N TYR A 93 0.37 5.89 1.84
CA TYR A 93 0.07 5.36 0.50
C TYR A 93 -1.35 5.76 0.05
N ARG A 94 -2.34 5.57 0.91
CA ARG A 94 -3.73 5.99 0.62
C ARG A 94 -3.84 7.48 0.37
N LEU A 95 -3.20 8.31 1.20
CA LEU A 95 -3.22 9.77 1.08
C LEU A 95 -2.59 10.24 -0.24
N LEU A 96 -1.51 9.60 -0.66
CA LEU A 96 -0.79 9.89 -1.91
C LEU A 96 -1.44 9.24 -3.14
N GLY A 97 -2.52 8.47 -2.97
CA GLY A 97 -3.15 7.73 -4.06
C GLY A 97 -2.19 6.70 -4.69
N ARG A 98 -1.39 6.05 -3.85
CA ARG A 98 -0.44 5.01 -4.26
C ARG A 98 -0.88 3.64 -3.78
N MET A 99 -0.45 2.63 -4.51
CA MET A 99 -0.60 1.22 -4.16
C MET A 99 0.61 0.43 -4.65
N SER A 100 0.72 -0.83 -4.25
CA SER A 100 1.82 -1.69 -4.65
C SER A 100 1.35 -2.91 -5.42
N PHE A 101 2.07 -3.26 -6.47
CA PHE A 101 2.02 -4.58 -7.07
C PHE A 101 3.38 -5.27 -6.90
N LEU A 102 3.41 -6.57 -7.13
CA LEU A 102 4.58 -7.40 -6.93
C LEU A 102 5.02 -8.04 -8.25
N THR A 103 6.31 -8.29 -8.37
CA THR A 103 6.86 -9.26 -9.31
C THR A 103 7.49 -10.38 -8.51
N ALA A 104 7.23 -11.63 -8.90
CA ALA A 104 7.79 -12.81 -8.26
C ALA A 104 8.34 -13.75 -9.32
N GLY A 105 9.65 -14.01 -9.24
CA GLY A 105 10.38 -14.90 -10.12
C GLY A 105 11.75 -15.23 -9.53
N GLU A 106 12.46 -16.14 -10.15
CA GLU A 106 13.89 -16.30 -9.88
C GLU A 106 14.65 -15.22 -10.67
N PRO A 107 15.52 -14.44 -10.05
CA PRO A 107 16.10 -14.55 -8.70
C PRO A 107 15.47 -13.59 -7.68
N GLU A 108 14.43 -12.82 -8.01
CA GLU A 108 13.97 -11.69 -7.19
C GLU A 108 12.45 -11.70 -6.99
N VAL A 109 12.04 -11.35 -5.77
CA VAL A 109 10.67 -10.90 -5.45
C VAL A 109 10.72 -9.42 -5.09
N ARG A 110 9.93 -8.58 -5.76
CA ARG A 110 10.00 -7.15 -5.56
C ARG A 110 8.62 -6.49 -5.59
N ALA A 111 8.44 -5.50 -4.70
CA ALA A 111 7.29 -4.62 -4.69
C ALA A 111 7.58 -3.34 -5.52
N TRP A 112 6.58 -2.91 -6.28
CA TRP A 112 6.61 -1.73 -7.14
C TRP A 112 5.47 -0.79 -6.77
N THR A 113 5.77 0.48 -6.57
CA THR A 113 4.78 1.49 -6.22
C THR A 113 4.22 2.15 -7.47
N ILE A 114 2.89 2.12 -7.62
CA ILE A 114 2.16 2.73 -8.72
C ILE A 114 1.01 3.61 -8.23
N PRO A 115 0.53 4.56 -9.05
CA PRO A 115 -0.73 5.24 -8.77
C PRO A 115 -1.91 4.27 -8.70
N VAL A 116 -2.91 4.54 -7.87
CA VAL A 116 -4.19 3.83 -7.95
C VAL A 116 -4.81 4.00 -9.34
N ASN A 117 -5.54 3.00 -9.81
CA ASN A 117 -6.10 2.93 -11.17
C ASN A 117 -5.04 2.86 -12.29
N CYS A 118 -3.80 2.45 -11.97
CA CYS A 118 -2.75 2.25 -12.97
C CYS A 118 -3.09 1.06 -13.88
N LYS A 119 -2.90 1.24 -15.19
CA LYS A 119 -3.03 0.16 -16.18
C LYS A 119 -1.80 -0.75 -16.17
N ALA A 120 -2.01 -2.04 -16.48
CA ALA A 120 -0.93 -3.03 -16.50
C ALA A 120 0.25 -2.66 -17.42
N VAL A 121 -0.02 -2.00 -18.54
CA VAL A 121 1.04 -1.52 -19.45
C VAL A 121 1.92 -0.47 -18.77
N HIS A 122 1.34 0.46 -18.02
CA HIS A 122 2.13 1.48 -17.29
C HIS A 122 2.82 0.89 -16.05
N ALA A 123 2.17 -0.06 -15.36
CA ALA A 123 2.81 -0.81 -14.29
C ALA A 123 4.06 -1.57 -14.79
N ALA A 124 4.02 -2.13 -15.99
CA ALA A 124 5.19 -2.72 -16.62
C ALA A 124 6.30 -1.68 -16.90
N GLY A 125 5.91 -0.44 -17.19
CA GLY A 125 6.84 0.71 -17.37
C GLY A 125 7.62 1.07 -16.10
N GLU A 126 7.01 0.93 -14.92
CA GLU A 126 7.69 1.15 -13.64
C GLU A 126 8.78 0.10 -13.37
N ILE A 127 8.64 -1.11 -13.92
CA ILE A 127 9.70 -2.12 -13.86
C ILE A 127 10.84 -1.75 -14.81
N HIS A 128 10.49 -1.51 -16.08
CA HIS A 128 11.42 -1.08 -17.10
C HIS A 128 10.69 -0.53 -18.33
N SER A 129 11.19 0.57 -18.92
CA SER A 129 10.57 1.22 -20.08
C SER A 129 10.40 0.30 -21.31
N ASP A 130 11.26 -0.69 -21.48
CA ASP A 130 11.14 -1.65 -22.59
C ASP A 130 9.99 -2.63 -22.38
N LEU A 131 9.65 -2.97 -21.12
CA LEU A 131 8.48 -3.80 -20.82
C LEU A 131 7.17 -3.08 -21.18
N GLU A 132 7.09 -1.76 -20.96
CA GLU A 132 5.96 -0.96 -21.40
C GLU A 132 5.81 -0.97 -22.92
N LYS A 133 6.90 -0.66 -23.64
CA LYS A 133 6.90 -0.59 -25.12
C LYS A 133 6.56 -1.91 -25.77
N LYS A 134 7.09 -3.01 -25.24
CA LYS A 134 6.94 -4.38 -25.77
C LYS A 134 5.85 -5.18 -25.09
N PHE A 135 5.01 -4.56 -24.27
CA PHE A 135 3.97 -5.23 -23.50
C PHE A 135 2.98 -5.97 -24.44
N ILE A 136 2.81 -7.25 -24.20
CA ILE A 136 1.80 -8.07 -24.89
C ILE A 136 0.64 -8.34 -23.92
N ARG A 137 0.93 -8.92 -22.75
CA ARG A 137 -0.04 -9.28 -21.71
C ARG A 137 0.68 -9.51 -20.38
N ALA A 138 -0.09 -9.64 -19.29
CA ALA A 138 0.43 -10.03 -17.99
C ALA A 138 -0.32 -11.26 -17.48
N GLU A 139 0.39 -12.21 -16.89
CA GLU A 139 -0.20 -13.20 -16.01
C GLU A 139 -0.31 -12.54 -14.63
N VAL A 140 -1.51 -12.60 -14.05
CA VAL A 140 -1.85 -11.89 -12.82
C VAL A 140 -2.45 -12.86 -11.81
N ALA A 141 -1.98 -12.81 -10.58
CA ALA A 141 -2.56 -13.53 -9.44
C ALA A 141 -2.50 -12.64 -8.20
N ASN A 142 -3.38 -12.88 -7.24
CA ASN A 142 -3.24 -12.25 -5.93
C ASN A 142 -2.07 -12.89 -5.16
N TRP A 143 -1.33 -12.10 -4.41
CA TRP A 143 -0.16 -12.59 -3.67
C TRP A 143 -0.51 -13.69 -2.65
N LYS A 144 -1.69 -13.63 -2.01
CA LYS A 144 -2.16 -14.65 -1.08
C LYS A 144 -2.33 -16.00 -1.76
N ASP A 145 -3.04 -15.98 -2.91
CA ASP A 145 -3.25 -17.19 -3.71
C ASP A 145 -1.92 -17.78 -4.18
N LEU A 146 -0.97 -16.92 -4.58
CA LEU A 146 0.36 -17.34 -5.02
C LEU A 146 1.13 -18.05 -3.90
N VAL A 147 1.09 -17.50 -2.67
CA VAL A 147 1.74 -18.11 -1.49
C VAL A 147 1.05 -19.42 -1.10
N GLU A 148 -0.27 -19.42 -0.98
CA GLU A 148 -1.04 -20.61 -0.60
C GLU A 148 -0.86 -21.78 -1.56
N ARG A 149 -0.66 -21.50 -2.85
CA ARG A 149 -0.48 -22.52 -3.90
C ARG A 149 0.97 -22.87 -4.17
N GLY A 150 1.93 -22.33 -3.41
CA GLY A 150 3.34 -22.62 -3.57
C GLY A 150 3.96 -22.08 -4.86
N GLY A 151 3.47 -20.92 -5.33
CA GLY A 151 4.00 -20.21 -6.49
C GLY A 151 3.21 -20.40 -7.78
N TRP A 152 3.76 -19.86 -8.86
CA TRP A 152 3.12 -19.87 -10.20
C TRP A 152 2.77 -21.26 -10.72
N SER A 153 3.58 -22.28 -10.40
CA SER A 153 3.32 -23.68 -10.82
C SER A 153 2.02 -24.23 -10.21
N GLY A 154 1.73 -23.87 -8.96
CA GLY A 154 0.51 -24.30 -8.27
C GLY A 154 -0.75 -23.56 -8.74
N LEU A 155 -0.60 -22.40 -9.40
CA LEU A 155 -1.71 -21.64 -9.95
C LEU A 155 -2.06 -22.00 -11.40
N ARG A 156 -1.16 -22.66 -12.12
CA ARG A 156 -1.40 -23.02 -13.54
C ARG A 156 -2.62 -23.89 -13.70
N GLY A 157 -3.50 -23.48 -14.62
CA GLY A 157 -4.75 -24.20 -14.91
C GLY A 157 -5.88 -23.91 -13.92
N THR A 158 -5.68 -23.02 -12.95
CA THR A 158 -6.72 -22.55 -12.04
C THR A 158 -7.29 -21.20 -12.51
N ALA A 159 -8.52 -20.86 -12.07
CA ALA A 159 -9.12 -19.56 -12.31
C ALA A 159 -8.46 -18.42 -11.53
N LEU A 160 -7.57 -18.73 -10.58
CA LEU A 160 -6.83 -17.76 -9.77
C LEU A 160 -5.70 -17.06 -10.55
N MET A 161 -5.18 -17.71 -11.59
CA MET A 161 -4.23 -17.11 -12.53
C MET A 161 -4.99 -16.54 -13.72
N ARG A 162 -4.99 -15.23 -13.86
CA ARG A 162 -5.67 -14.49 -14.92
C ARG A 162 -4.66 -14.06 -15.98
N LEU A 163 -5.13 -13.92 -17.19
CA LEU A 163 -4.34 -13.41 -18.31
C LEU A 163 -4.94 -12.08 -18.76
N GLU A 164 -4.22 -11.00 -18.48
CA GLU A 164 -4.73 -9.65 -18.60
C GLU A 164 -4.01 -8.85 -19.70
N GLY A 165 -4.75 -7.97 -20.38
CA GLY A 165 -4.23 -7.11 -21.43
C GLY A 165 -3.75 -5.75 -20.91
N LYS A 166 -3.37 -4.86 -21.85
CA LYS A 166 -2.84 -3.51 -21.57
C LYS A 166 -3.73 -2.66 -20.68
N GLU A 167 -5.05 -2.77 -20.86
CA GLU A 167 -6.06 -1.92 -20.20
C GLU A 167 -6.47 -2.43 -18.82
N TYR A 168 -5.95 -3.58 -18.38
CA TYR A 168 -6.22 -4.09 -17.04
C TYR A 168 -5.81 -3.10 -15.98
N ILE A 169 -6.71 -2.80 -15.05
CA ILE A 169 -6.42 -1.94 -13.89
C ILE A 169 -5.85 -2.81 -12.78
N VAL A 170 -4.57 -2.63 -12.51
CA VAL A 170 -3.84 -3.36 -11.47
C VAL A 170 -4.48 -3.13 -10.11
N GLN A 171 -4.58 -4.17 -9.32
CA GLN A 171 -5.10 -4.12 -7.94
C GLN A 171 -3.94 -4.17 -6.94
N ASP A 172 -4.16 -3.62 -5.74
CA ASP A 172 -3.17 -3.69 -4.66
C ASP A 172 -2.93 -5.15 -4.26
N GLY A 173 -1.65 -5.54 -4.22
CA GLY A 173 -1.25 -6.92 -3.94
C GLY A 173 -1.33 -7.89 -5.14
N ASP A 174 -1.64 -7.41 -6.35
CA ASP A 174 -1.47 -8.24 -7.55
C ASP A 174 0.02 -8.60 -7.74
N VAL A 175 0.27 -9.84 -8.11
CA VAL A 175 1.58 -10.30 -8.60
C VAL A 175 1.52 -10.42 -10.11
N LEU A 176 2.38 -9.69 -10.82
CA LEU A 176 2.41 -9.62 -12.27
C LEU A 176 3.63 -10.33 -12.85
N MET A 177 3.40 -11.17 -13.84
CA MET A 177 4.45 -11.70 -14.72
C MET A 177 4.22 -11.16 -16.13
N ILE A 178 5.07 -10.21 -16.54
CA ILE A 178 4.93 -9.50 -17.81
C ILE A 178 5.42 -10.37 -18.96
N ARG A 179 4.57 -10.56 -19.98
CA ARG A 179 4.88 -11.20 -21.25
C ARG A 179 5.11 -10.12 -22.30
N HIS A 180 6.30 -10.05 -22.84
CA HIS A 180 6.74 -9.06 -23.82
C HIS A 180 7.35 -9.72 -25.06
N GLY A 181 7.37 -8.99 -26.18
CA GLY A 181 7.95 -9.41 -27.47
C GLY A 181 9.40 -9.03 -27.62
#